data_fbf43718fdc4464723806105e515cf0c
#
_entry.id   fbf43718fdc4464723806105e515cf0c
#
_cell.length_a   1.000
_cell.length_b   1.000
_cell.length_c   1.000
_cell.angle_alpha   90.00
_cell.angle_beta   90.00
_cell.angle_gamma   90.00
#
_symmetry.space_group_name_H-M   'P 1'
#
loop_
_entity.id
_entity.type
_entity.pdbx_description
1 polymer ?
#
loop_
_entity_poly.entity_id
_entity_poly.type
_entity_poly.pdbx_seq_one_letter_code
_entity_poly.pdbx_strand_id
1 'polypeptide(L)'
;MNYNLEGNKALISLTVINEGDKPMPFSFGYHPYFVASALENVDFDIKCATCSENAKGEQPAAPEKITLTRKEGADNTIRLMTGVEFPMTFTDKGNGHKVTVDADETFDKGVLWQQDAESFVCMEPWNGWANSVNEEGHHEVLDVDEAMTSEWSITIEKA
;
A
#
# COMPACT_ATOMS: atom_id res chain seq x y z
N MET A 1 -8.95 16.15 1.53
CA MET A 1 -8.12 15.37 0.57
C MET A 1 -7.96 16.18 -0.70
N ASN A 2 -6.75 16.27 -1.24
CA ASN A 2 -6.43 16.99 -2.47
C ASN A 2 -5.78 16.05 -3.49
N TYR A 3 -6.00 16.33 -4.76
CA TYR A 3 -5.39 15.62 -5.89
C TYR A 3 -4.73 16.63 -6.81
N ASN A 4 -3.47 16.40 -7.17
CA ASN A 4 -2.75 17.18 -8.15
C ASN A 4 -2.19 16.27 -9.25
N LEU A 5 -2.35 16.66 -10.52
CA LEU A 5 -1.88 15.88 -11.67
C LEU A 5 -0.76 16.66 -12.38
N GLU A 6 0.40 16.02 -12.48
CA GLU A 6 1.59 16.58 -13.12
C GLU A 6 2.14 15.58 -14.15
N GLY A 7 1.77 15.76 -15.41
CA GLY A 7 2.18 14.85 -16.47
C GLY A 7 1.63 13.43 -16.23
N ASN A 8 2.52 12.48 -15.95
CA ASN A 8 2.21 11.09 -15.69
C ASN A 8 2.18 10.74 -14.18
N LYS A 9 2.20 11.74 -13.31
CA LYS A 9 2.16 11.61 -11.86
C LYS A 9 0.87 12.19 -11.29
N ALA A 10 0.22 11.41 -10.42
CA ALA A 10 -0.84 11.87 -9.53
C ALA A 10 -0.28 11.99 -8.11
N LEU A 11 -0.35 13.17 -7.52
CA LEU A 11 -0.02 13.41 -6.11
C LEU A 11 -1.33 13.53 -5.32
N ILE A 12 -1.42 12.80 -4.22
CA ILE A 12 -2.58 12.76 -3.34
C ILE A 12 -2.13 13.18 -1.94
N SER A 13 -2.79 14.18 -1.36
CA SER A 13 -2.58 14.57 0.03
C SER A 13 -3.85 14.46 0.85
N LEU A 14 -3.71 13.98 2.08
CA LEU A 14 -4.76 13.88 3.07
C LEU A 14 -4.39 14.70 4.29
N THR A 15 -5.23 15.64 4.68
CA THR A 15 -5.15 16.30 5.98
C THR A 15 -6.27 15.79 6.86
N VAL A 16 -5.91 15.30 8.05
CA VAL A 16 -6.83 14.88 9.11
C VAL A 16 -6.70 15.90 10.24
N ILE A 17 -7.83 16.36 10.77
CA ILE A 17 -7.89 17.36 11.86
C ILE A 17 -8.76 16.78 12.95
N ASN A 18 -8.28 16.82 14.19
CA ASN A 18 -9.09 16.46 15.33
C ASN A 18 -9.90 17.68 15.81
N GLU A 19 -11.16 17.78 15.42
CA GLU A 19 -12.12 18.80 15.84
C GLU A 19 -12.93 18.38 17.08
N GLY A 20 -12.57 17.25 17.71
CA GLY A 20 -13.22 16.71 18.90
C GLY A 20 -12.69 17.32 20.20
N ASP A 21 -13.15 16.79 21.33
CA ASP A 21 -12.79 17.21 22.69
C ASP A 21 -11.82 16.23 23.40
N LYS A 22 -11.29 15.24 22.68
CA LYS A 22 -10.38 14.19 23.20
C LYS A 22 -9.36 13.80 22.15
N PRO A 23 -8.22 13.21 22.54
CA PRO A 23 -7.30 12.59 21.60
C PRO A 23 -8.01 11.59 20.67
N MET A 24 -7.70 11.67 19.38
CA MET A 24 -8.34 10.88 18.32
C MET A 24 -7.36 9.85 17.75
N PRO A 25 -7.47 8.58 18.12
CA PRO A 25 -6.71 7.51 17.46
C PRO A 25 -7.33 7.20 16.10
N PHE A 26 -6.50 7.00 15.09
CA PHE A 26 -6.94 6.61 13.75
C PHE A 26 -5.83 5.87 12.98
N SER A 27 -6.23 5.16 11.95
CA SER A 27 -5.34 4.61 10.94
C SER A 27 -6.04 4.65 9.59
N PHE A 28 -5.28 4.63 8.53
CA PHE A 28 -5.80 4.65 7.17
C PHE A 28 -4.84 3.96 6.20
N GLY A 29 -5.34 3.72 5.00
CA GLY A 29 -4.58 3.21 3.87
C GLY A 29 -5.34 3.51 2.59
N TYR A 30 -4.65 3.36 1.48
CA TYR A 30 -5.24 3.52 0.16
C TYR A 30 -5.26 2.18 -0.57
N HIS A 31 -6.24 2.00 -1.45
CA HIS A 31 -6.47 0.74 -2.15
C HIS A 31 -6.57 0.99 -3.68
N PRO A 32 -5.50 1.49 -4.31
CA PRO A 32 -5.50 1.73 -5.74
C PRO A 32 -5.46 0.43 -6.53
N TYR A 33 -6.19 0.40 -7.64
CA TYR A 33 -6.27 -0.71 -8.58
C TYR A 33 -5.52 -0.35 -9.86
N PHE A 34 -4.59 -1.20 -10.26
CA PHE A 34 -3.81 -1.03 -11.47
C PHE A 34 -4.11 -2.16 -12.45
N VAL A 35 -4.42 -1.82 -13.69
CA VAL A 35 -4.57 -2.83 -14.74
C VAL A 35 -3.27 -3.63 -14.88
N ALA A 36 -3.38 -4.93 -14.89
CA ALA A 36 -2.28 -5.86 -15.12
C ALA A 36 -2.66 -6.86 -16.21
N SER A 37 -1.72 -7.19 -17.10
CA SER A 37 -1.96 -8.15 -18.19
C SER A 37 -2.18 -9.58 -17.66
N ALA A 38 -1.29 -10.02 -16.78
CA ALA A 38 -1.38 -11.26 -16.01
C ALA A 38 -0.29 -11.23 -14.92
N LEU A 39 -0.49 -11.91 -13.79
CA LEU A 39 0.49 -11.87 -12.67
C LEU A 39 1.88 -12.39 -13.06
N GLU A 40 1.96 -13.38 -13.94
CA GLU A 40 3.23 -13.91 -14.44
C GLU A 40 4.05 -12.91 -15.26
N ASN A 41 3.42 -11.85 -15.75
CA ASN A 41 4.08 -10.75 -16.46
C ASN A 41 4.50 -9.59 -15.54
N VAL A 42 4.08 -9.63 -14.28
CA VAL A 42 4.31 -8.54 -13.32
C VAL A 42 5.52 -8.85 -12.46
N ASP A 43 6.53 -8.00 -12.56
CA ASP A 43 7.69 -8.00 -11.68
C ASP A 43 7.56 -6.87 -10.65
N PHE A 44 7.57 -7.22 -9.37
CA PHE A 44 7.56 -6.29 -8.25
C PHE A 44 8.98 -5.96 -7.80
N ASP A 45 9.26 -4.68 -7.58
CA ASP A 45 10.44 -4.16 -6.90
C ASP A 45 9.99 -3.42 -5.64
N ILE A 46 10.03 -4.12 -4.52
CA ILE A 46 9.57 -3.65 -3.22
C ILE A 46 10.54 -4.12 -2.16
N LYS A 47 10.98 -3.21 -1.32
CA LYS A 47 11.79 -3.48 -0.14
C LYS A 47 10.95 -3.38 1.12
N CYS A 48 11.01 -4.38 1.97
CA CYS A 48 10.31 -4.39 3.25
C CYS A 48 11.02 -5.30 4.26
N ALA A 49 10.72 -5.12 5.54
CA ALA A 49 11.29 -5.95 6.59
C ALA A 49 10.64 -7.32 6.66
N THR A 50 9.31 -7.37 6.56
CA THR A 50 8.54 -8.63 6.60
C THR A 50 7.56 -8.73 5.45
N CYS A 51 7.21 -9.97 5.07
CA CYS A 51 6.21 -10.23 4.04
C CYS A 51 5.44 -11.51 4.38
N SER A 52 4.13 -11.39 4.62
CA SER A 52 3.23 -12.47 5.00
C SER A 52 2.09 -12.66 4.00
N GLU A 53 1.56 -13.86 3.92
CA GLU A 53 0.32 -14.20 3.18
C GLU A 53 -0.92 -14.15 4.09
N ASN A 54 -0.75 -13.91 5.38
CA ASN A 54 -1.82 -13.94 6.36
C ASN A 54 -1.78 -12.69 7.25
N ALA A 55 -2.94 -12.11 7.49
CA ALA A 55 -3.10 -10.98 8.41
C ALA A 55 -2.87 -11.36 9.89
N LYS A 56 -2.94 -12.64 10.21
CA LYS A 56 -2.77 -13.18 11.59
C LYS A 56 -1.65 -14.20 11.58
N GLY A 57 -0.74 -14.09 12.54
CA GLY A 57 0.36 -15.03 12.73
C GLY A 57 1.73 -14.41 12.58
N GLU A 58 2.74 -15.26 12.38
CA GLU A 58 4.12 -14.83 12.21
C GLU A 58 4.28 -13.95 10.97
N GLN A 59 5.08 -12.89 11.11
CA GLN A 59 5.50 -12.02 10.03
C GLN A 59 6.91 -12.43 9.61
N PRO A 60 7.07 -13.33 8.65
CA PRO A 60 8.38 -13.81 8.23
C PRO A 60 9.19 -12.68 7.60
N ALA A 61 10.52 -12.75 7.72
CA ALA A 61 11.41 -11.85 6.98
C ALA A 61 11.06 -11.85 5.50
N ALA A 62 11.14 -10.68 4.88
CA ALA A 62 10.84 -10.54 3.47
C ALA A 62 11.77 -11.41 2.60
N PRO A 63 11.26 -12.08 1.58
CA PRO A 63 12.09 -12.77 0.61
C PRO A 63 12.90 -11.76 -0.24
N GLU A 64 13.98 -12.20 -0.84
CA GLU A 64 14.80 -11.37 -1.73
C GLU A 64 13.98 -10.76 -2.89
N LYS A 65 12.98 -11.49 -3.37
CA LYS A 65 12.04 -11.03 -4.39
C LYS A 65 10.60 -11.23 -3.93
N ILE A 66 9.83 -10.15 -3.87
CA ILE A 66 8.39 -10.22 -3.60
C ILE A 66 7.68 -10.71 -4.86
N THR A 67 6.81 -11.69 -4.69
CA THR A 67 5.95 -12.20 -5.76
C THR A 67 4.52 -12.34 -5.29
N LEU A 68 3.59 -12.13 -6.20
CA LEU A 68 2.18 -12.39 -5.99
C LEU A 68 1.79 -13.59 -6.87
N THR A 69 1.69 -14.76 -6.26
CA THR A 69 1.39 -16.00 -6.96
C THR A 69 0.05 -16.53 -6.53
N ARG A 70 -0.81 -16.78 -7.50
CA ARG A 70 -2.14 -17.35 -7.25
C ARG A 70 -2.02 -18.77 -6.70
N LYS A 71 -2.84 -19.08 -5.71
CA LYS A 71 -3.04 -20.44 -5.20
C LYS A 71 -4.27 -21.05 -5.84
N GLU A 72 -4.20 -22.30 -6.23
CA GLU A 72 -5.33 -23.04 -6.80
C GLU A 72 -6.49 -23.09 -5.78
N GLY A 73 -7.69 -22.71 -6.23
CA GLY A 73 -8.90 -22.68 -5.42
C GLY A 73 -8.99 -21.53 -4.42
N ALA A 74 -8.09 -20.54 -4.47
CA ALA A 74 -8.18 -19.35 -3.65
C ALA A 74 -8.97 -18.25 -4.37
N ASP A 75 -9.87 -17.56 -3.67
CA ASP A 75 -10.65 -16.43 -4.20
C ASP A 75 -9.80 -15.16 -4.43
N ASN A 76 -8.66 -15.08 -3.76
CA ASN A 76 -7.72 -13.97 -3.87
C ASN A 76 -6.30 -14.40 -3.49
N THR A 77 -5.34 -13.54 -3.80
CA THR A 77 -3.96 -13.67 -3.35
C THR A 77 -3.47 -12.36 -2.76
N ILE A 78 -2.71 -12.43 -1.66
CA ILE A 78 -2.32 -11.27 -0.86
C ILE A 78 -0.87 -11.39 -0.38
N ARG A 79 -0.21 -10.23 -0.22
CA ARG A 79 1.01 -10.03 0.56
C ARG A 79 0.80 -8.85 1.49
N LEU A 80 1.08 -9.06 2.76
CA LEU A 80 1.07 -8.05 3.81
C LEU A 80 2.52 -7.78 4.21
N MET A 81 2.96 -6.55 4.11
CA MET A 81 4.34 -6.14 4.28
C MET A 81 4.46 -5.08 5.37
N THR A 82 5.49 -5.19 6.23
CA THR A 82 5.84 -4.16 7.22
C THR A 82 7.25 -3.65 7.01
N GLY A 83 7.53 -2.43 7.48
CA GLY A 83 8.80 -1.77 7.25
C GLY A 83 9.07 -1.60 5.76
N VAL A 84 8.06 -1.15 5.03
CA VAL A 84 8.18 -0.88 3.60
C VAL A 84 9.03 0.37 3.38
N GLU A 85 10.06 0.22 2.55
CA GLU A 85 10.84 1.34 2.06
C GLU A 85 10.21 1.81 0.73
N PHE A 86 9.52 2.93 0.75
CA PHE A 86 8.97 3.51 -0.48
C PHE A 86 10.07 4.07 -1.39
N PRO A 87 9.89 4.06 -2.71
CA PRO A 87 8.70 3.65 -3.43
C PRO A 87 8.53 2.15 -3.61
N MET A 88 7.29 1.69 -3.67
CA MET A 88 6.94 0.38 -4.23
C MET A 88 6.76 0.50 -5.74
N THR A 89 7.24 -0.49 -6.49
CA THR A 89 7.14 -0.46 -7.96
C THR A 89 6.72 -1.81 -8.50
N PHE A 90 6.00 -1.80 -9.61
CA PHE A 90 5.91 -2.98 -10.46
C PHE A 90 6.07 -2.64 -11.94
N THR A 91 6.57 -3.61 -12.70
CA THR A 91 6.66 -3.56 -14.16
C THR A 91 5.80 -4.68 -14.76
N ASP A 92 4.81 -4.31 -15.55
CA ASP A 92 4.01 -5.27 -16.33
C ASP A 92 4.58 -5.38 -17.75
N LYS A 93 5.29 -6.46 -18.01
CA LYS A 93 5.91 -6.75 -19.33
C LYS A 93 4.89 -7.00 -20.43
N GLY A 94 3.68 -7.47 -20.06
CA GLY A 94 2.61 -7.73 -21.02
C GLY A 94 1.98 -6.45 -21.57
N ASN A 95 1.80 -5.42 -20.73
CA ASN A 95 1.28 -4.11 -21.11
C ASN A 95 2.38 -3.09 -21.42
N GLY A 96 3.64 -3.36 -21.07
CA GLY A 96 4.76 -2.43 -21.23
C GLY A 96 4.66 -1.19 -20.34
N HIS A 97 4.10 -1.35 -19.14
CA HIS A 97 3.94 -0.27 -18.17
C HIS A 97 4.75 -0.53 -16.89
N LYS A 98 5.31 0.54 -16.34
CA LYS A 98 5.86 0.58 -15.00
C LYS A 98 5.00 1.50 -14.14
N VAL A 99 4.59 1.01 -12.98
CA VAL A 99 3.84 1.76 -11.98
C VAL A 99 4.70 1.93 -10.74
N THR A 100 4.77 3.17 -10.25
CA THR A 100 5.45 3.51 -9.00
C THR A 100 4.43 4.10 -8.04
N VAL A 101 4.35 3.56 -6.84
CA VAL A 101 3.64 4.12 -5.69
C VAL A 101 4.68 4.60 -4.70
N ASP A 102 4.74 5.90 -4.48
CA ASP A 102 5.62 6.54 -3.53
C ASP A 102 4.80 7.18 -2.40
N ALA A 103 5.33 7.20 -1.18
CA ALA A 103 4.61 7.69 -0.01
C ALA A 103 5.60 8.26 1.02
N ASP A 104 5.12 9.20 1.84
CA ASP A 104 5.90 9.78 2.93
C ASP A 104 6.06 8.82 4.13
N GLU A 105 6.78 9.26 5.16
CA GLU A 105 7.09 8.47 6.35
C GLU A 105 5.88 8.09 7.21
N THR A 106 4.70 8.61 6.93
CA THR A 106 3.44 8.20 7.57
C THR A 106 3.11 6.74 7.25
N PHE A 107 3.57 6.28 6.08
CA PHE A 107 3.29 4.93 5.60
C PHE A 107 4.52 4.03 5.79
N ASP A 108 4.35 2.93 6.48
CA ASP A 108 5.38 1.90 6.70
C ASP A 108 4.90 0.48 6.37
N LYS A 109 3.65 0.36 5.93
CA LYS A 109 3.03 -0.90 5.56
C LYS A 109 2.62 -0.89 4.10
N GLY A 110 2.64 -2.07 3.49
CA GLY A 110 2.21 -2.24 2.11
C GLY A 110 1.36 -3.50 1.94
N VAL A 111 0.42 -3.42 1.01
CA VAL A 111 -0.37 -4.58 0.61
C VAL A 111 -0.25 -4.77 -0.90
N LEU A 112 0.02 -6.01 -1.32
CA LEU A 112 -0.24 -6.46 -2.67
C LEU A 112 -1.46 -7.37 -2.62
N TRP A 113 -2.43 -7.13 -3.50
CA TRP A 113 -3.64 -7.92 -3.57
C TRP A 113 -4.14 -8.08 -5.00
N GLN A 114 -4.71 -9.25 -5.28
CA GLN A 114 -5.45 -9.52 -6.50
C GLN A 114 -6.62 -10.44 -6.20
N GLN A 115 -7.78 -10.14 -6.72
CA GLN A 115 -8.92 -11.05 -6.75
C GLN A 115 -8.74 -12.09 -7.85
N ASP A 116 -9.25 -13.30 -7.65
CA ASP A 116 -9.10 -14.38 -8.63
C ASP A 116 -9.68 -14.02 -10.00
N ALA A 117 -8.99 -14.43 -11.07
CA ALA A 117 -9.33 -14.23 -12.48
C ALA A 117 -9.46 -12.76 -12.95
N GLU A 118 -9.15 -11.76 -12.13
CA GLU A 118 -9.24 -10.36 -12.52
C GLU A 118 -7.93 -9.84 -13.13
N SER A 119 -8.05 -8.88 -14.06
CA SER A 119 -6.92 -8.28 -14.78
C SER A 119 -6.42 -7.02 -14.10
N PHE A 120 -6.18 -7.08 -12.79
CA PHE A 120 -5.61 -5.99 -12.01
C PHE A 120 -4.69 -6.50 -10.91
N VAL A 121 -3.92 -5.59 -10.35
CA VAL A 121 -3.19 -5.76 -9.09
C VAL A 121 -3.37 -4.50 -8.24
N CYS A 122 -3.55 -4.67 -6.93
CA CYS A 122 -3.50 -3.57 -5.99
C CYS A 122 -2.12 -3.50 -5.36
N MET A 123 -1.58 -2.29 -5.24
CA MET A 123 -0.32 -2.00 -4.56
C MET A 123 -0.56 -0.80 -3.65
N GLU A 124 -0.71 -1.08 -2.38
CA GLU A 124 -1.42 -0.26 -1.41
C GLU A 124 -0.49 0.27 -0.33
N PRO A 125 -0.35 1.60 -0.17
CA PRO A 125 0.32 2.19 0.99
C PRO A 125 -0.64 2.28 2.18
N TRP A 126 -0.21 1.76 3.35
CA TRP A 126 -0.98 1.78 4.59
C TRP A 126 -0.13 2.28 5.76
N ASN A 127 -0.76 2.97 6.73
CA ASN A 127 -0.11 3.34 7.98
C ASN A 127 -0.50 2.45 9.17
N GLY A 128 -1.60 1.72 9.07
CA GLY A 128 -2.05 0.81 10.13
C GLY A 128 -2.84 -0.37 9.58
N TRP A 129 -2.80 -1.48 10.31
CA TRP A 129 -3.60 -2.67 9.99
C TRP A 129 -5.04 -2.52 10.48
N ALA A 130 -5.91 -3.40 10.01
CA ALA A 130 -7.27 -3.52 10.56
C ALA A 130 -7.20 -3.73 12.08
N ASN A 131 -7.98 -2.94 12.83
CA ASN A 131 -8.02 -2.93 14.30
C ASN A 131 -6.79 -2.30 14.99
N SER A 132 -5.85 -1.72 14.27
CA SER A 132 -4.64 -1.11 14.86
C SER A 132 -4.94 0.00 15.88
N VAL A 133 -6.09 0.67 15.78
CA VAL A 133 -6.53 1.69 16.76
C VAL A 133 -6.71 1.15 18.20
N ASN A 134 -6.78 -0.16 18.36
CA ASN A 134 -6.86 -0.83 19.66
C ASN A 134 -5.51 -1.39 20.13
N GLU A 135 -4.43 -1.13 19.39
CA GLU A 135 -3.08 -1.62 19.66
C GLU A 135 -2.15 -0.44 19.87
N GLU A 136 -1.55 -0.32 21.06
CA GLU A 136 -0.65 0.79 21.38
C GLU A 136 0.55 0.84 20.43
N GLY A 137 0.83 2.04 19.90
CA GLY A 137 1.96 2.27 18.99
C GLY A 137 1.75 1.77 17.54
N HIS A 138 0.53 1.35 17.18
CA HIS A 138 0.20 0.83 15.85
C HIS A 138 -0.78 1.71 15.05
N HIS A 139 -1.01 2.95 15.53
CA HIS A 139 -1.92 3.92 14.92
C HIS A 139 -1.44 5.34 15.22
N GLU A 140 -1.97 6.31 14.46
CA GLU A 140 -1.79 7.73 14.73
C GLU A 140 -2.71 8.19 15.86
N VAL A 141 -2.28 9.20 16.60
CA VAL A 141 -3.11 9.89 17.61
C VAL A 141 -2.94 11.40 17.42
N LEU A 142 -4.04 12.09 17.17
CA LEU A 142 -4.07 13.55 17.16
C LEU A 142 -4.66 14.08 18.45
N ASP A 143 -3.95 14.99 19.12
CA ASP A 143 -4.51 15.74 20.23
C ASP A 143 -5.62 16.70 19.76
N VAL A 144 -6.34 17.28 20.71
CA VAL A 144 -7.42 18.24 20.40
C VAL A 144 -6.85 19.42 19.60
N ASP A 145 -7.53 19.81 18.53
CA ASP A 145 -7.13 20.85 17.57
C ASP A 145 -5.83 20.57 16.79
N GLU A 146 -5.29 19.36 16.90
CA GLU A 146 -4.12 18.95 16.11
C GLU A 146 -4.52 18.49 14.70
N ALA A 147 -3.60 18.70 13.76
CA ALA A 147 -3.74 18.26 12.38
C ALA A 147 -2.49 17.52 11.89
N MET A 148 -2.68 16.50 11.07
CA MET A 148 -1.63 15.78 10.37
C MET A 148 -1.92 15.81 8.87
N THR A 149 -0.88 15.94 8.05
CA THR A 149 -0.98 15.81 6.61
C THR A 149 -0.04 14.69 6.15
N SER A 150 -0.52 13.81 5.29
CA SER A 150 0.24 12.76 4.63
C SER A 150 0.13 12.88 3.12
N GLU A 151 1.17 12.44 2.41
CA GLU A 151 1.25 12.50 0.96
C GLU A 151 1.69 11.16 0.37
N TRP A 152 1.07 10.79 -0.74
CA TRP A 152 1.49 9.68 -1.57
C TRP A 152 1.27 9.99 -3.05
N SER A 153 1.89 9.23 -3.92
CA SER A 153 1.78 9.48 -5.35
C SER A 153 1.79 8.20 -6.18
N ILE A 154 1.19 8.30 -7.35
CA ILE A 154 1.22 7.28 -8.40
C ILE A 154 1.92 7.89 -9.61
N THR A 155 2.93 7.20 -10.13
CA THR A 155 3.56 7.52 -11.41
C THR A 155 3.42 6.34 -12.36
N ILE A 156 3.02 6.59 -13.61
CA ILE A 156 2.89 5.56 -14.66
C ILE A 156 3.80 5.91 -15.83
N GLU A 157 4.66 4.97 -16.19
CA GLU A 157 5.65 5.13 -17.26
C GLU A 157 5.58 3.97 -18.25
N LYS A 158 6.16 4.15 -19.43
CA LYS A 158 6.48 3.03 -20.32
C LYS A 158 7.69 2.29 -19.75
N ALA A 159 7.62 0.96 -19.70
CA ALA A 159 8.69 0.08 -19.28
C ALA A 159 9.70 -0.17 -20.40
#